data_8395f2c5910e6399e5e8085f7a3b322a
#
_entry.id   8395f2c5910e6399e5e8085f7a3b322a
#
_cell.length_a   1.000
_cell.length_b   1.000
_cell.length_c   1.000
_cell.angle_alpha   90.00
_cell.angle_beta   90.00
_cell.angle_gamma   90.00
#
_symmetry.space_group_name_H-M   'P 1'
#
loop_
_entity.id
_entity.type
_entity.pdbx_description
1 polymer ?
#
loop_
_entity_poly.entity_id
_entity_poly.type
_entity_poly.pdbx_seq_one_letter_code
_entity_poly.pdbx_strand_id
1 'polypeptide(L)'
;MNIKLKNKINFNYNKPPLLIAEISCNHNGNRNSFLKHILKAAKSGADLIKIQSYEAIDMTFKSTDKKFIITKGLWGKKNLWNLYKKTQTPFKWHREAFNLAKKINI
;
A
#
# COMPACT_ATOMS: atom_id res chain seq x y z
N MET A 1 23.30 -9.37 -14.23
CA MET A 1 23.05 -9.38 -12.78
C MET A 1 21.79 -10.20 -12.52
N ASN A 2 21.87 -11.19 -11.65
CA ASN A 2 20.71 -12.02 -11.26
C ASN A 2 20.40 -11.73 -9.79
N ILE A 3 19.23 -11.22 -9.49
CA ILE A 3 18.77 -11.00 -8.13
C ILE A 3 17.70 -12.05 -7.83
N LYS A 4 17.97 -12.90 -6.85
CA LYS A 4 17.02 -13.92 -6.40
C LYS A 4 16.25 -13.37 -5.19
N LEU A 5 14.96 -13.18 -5.35
CA LEU A 5 14.07 -12.83 -4.25
C LEU A 5 13.57 -14.09 -3.52
N LYS A 6 13.20 -13.96 -2.25
CA LYS A 6 12.45 -15.03 -1.57
C LYS A 6 11.23 -15.40 -2.44
N ASN A 7 10.76 -16.58 -2.46
CA ASN A 7 9.65 -17.09 -3.28
C ASN A 7 9.99 -17.38 -4.76
N LYS A 8 11.25 -17.69 -5.08
CA LYS A 8 11.68 -18.12 -6.42
C LYS A 8 11.56 -17.07 -7.54
N ILE A 9 11.30 -15.82 -7.22
CA ILE A 9 11.29 -14.75 -8.21
C ILE A 9 12.75 -14.41 -8.55
N ASN A 10 13.13 -14.61 -9.81
CA ASN A 10 14.44 -14.26 -10.34
C ASN A 10 14.31 -13.00 -11.19
N PHE A 11 14.88 -11.90 -10.74
CA PHE A 11 15.07 -10.73 -11.58
C PHE A 11 16.29 -10.94 -12.48
N ASN A 12 16.09 -10.81 -13.80
CA ASN A 12 17.13 -10.98 -14.81
C ASN A 12 16.82 -10.06 -15.99
N TYR A 13 17.82 -9.37 -16.54
CA TYR A 13 17.66 -8.49 -17.70
C TYR A 13 17.13 -9.18 -18.96
N ASN A 14 17.31 -10.49 -19.08
CA ASN A 14 16.85 -11.28 -20.22
C ASN A 14 15.42 -11.84 -20.02
N LYS A 15 14.73 -11.47 -18.96
CA LYS A 15 13.34 -11.86 -18.67
C LYS A 15 12.42 -10.64 -18.72
N PRO A 16 11.12 -10.85 -18.93
CA PRO A 16 10.14 -9.77 -18.76
C PRO A 16 10.27 -9.08 -17.39
N PRO A 17 9.97 -7.78 -17.31
CA PRO A 17 10.02 -7.06 -16.04
C PRO A 17 9.01 -7.64 -15.04
N LEU A 18 9.35 -7.56 -13.75
CA LEU A 18 8.42 -7.91 -12.68
C LEU A 18 7.31 -6.86 -12.58
N LEU A 19 6.09 -7.31 -12.51
CA LEU A 19 4.92 -6.47 -12.31
C LEU A 19 4.63 -6.34 -10.82
N ILE A 20 4.79 -5.14 -10.28
CA ILE A 20 4.48 -4.83 -8.88
C ILE A 20 3.15 -4.09 -8.81
N ALA A 21 2.14 -4.67 -8.19
CA ALA A 21 0.88 -3.99 -7.95
C ALA A 21 0.97 -3.12 -6.68
N GLU A 22 0.95 -1.81 -6.85
CA GLU A 22 0.88 -0.85 -5.75
C GLU A 22 -0.59 -0.66 -5.35
N ILE A 23 -0.98 -1.18 -4.18
CA ILE A 23 -2.34 -1.03 -3.67
C ILE A 23 -2.50 0.17 -2.73
N SER A 24 -1.39 0.81 -2.38
CA SER A 24 -1.37 2.05 -1.57
C SER A 24 -2.28 1.99 -0.35
N CYS A 25 -3.02 3.07 -0.12
CA CYS A 25 -4.00 3.22 0.96
C CYS A 25 -5.45 3.11 0.47
N ASN A 26 -5.69 2.46 -0.67
CA ASN A 26 -7.03 2.38 -1.30
C ASN A 26 -8.06 1.54 -0.53
N HIS A 27 -7.66 0.98 0.60
CA HIS A 27 -8.54 0.22 1.49
C HIS A 27 -9.55 1.09 2.27
N ASN A 28 -9.41 2.43 2.26
CA ASN A 28 -10.29 3.37 2.99
C ASN A 28 -10.52 3.02 4.48
N GLY A 29 -9.49 2.52 5.18
CA GLY A 29 -9.59 2.08 6.56
C GLY A 29 -10.35 0.76 6.78
N ASN A 30 -10.69 0.05 5.71
CA ASN A 30 -11.40 -1.22 5.78
C ASN A 30 -10.44 -2.40 5.56
N ARG A 31 -10.27 -3.23 6.59
CA ARG A 31 -9.39 -4.40 6.58
C ARG A 31 -9.78 -5.44 5.50
N ASN A 32 -11.08 -5.71 5.34
CA ASN A 32 -11.52 -6.68 4.35
C ASN A 32 -11.26 -6.19 2.93
N SER A 33 -11.44 -4.89 2.67
CA SER A 33 -11.07 -4.26 1.41
C SER A 33 -9.56 -4.38 1.15
N PHE A 34 -8.73 -4.15 2.16
CA PHE A 34 -7.28 -4.30 2.08
C PHE A 34 -6.87 -5.72 1.64
N LEU A 35 -7.36 -6.76 2.32
CA LEU A 35 -7.08 -8.15 1.95
C LEU A 35 -7.63 -8.52 0.58
N LYS A 36 -8.79 -7.98 0.22
CA LYS A 36 -9.40 -8.19 -1.10
C LYS A 36 -8.55 -7.58 -2.23
N HIS A 37 -7.93 -6.43 -2.01
CA HIS A 37 -6.99 -5.83 -2.97
C HIS A 37 -5.78 -6.75 -3.23
N ILE A 38 -5.22 -7.35 -2.17
CA ILE A 38 -4.12 -8.32 -2.30
C ILE A 38 -4.53 -9.50 -3.18
N LEU A 39 -5.69 -10.10 -2.89
CA LEU A 39 -6.22 -11.22 -3.68
C LEU A 39 -6.46 -10.83 -5.15
N LYS A 40 -7.02 -9.64 -5.39
CA LYS A 40 -7.30 -9.17 -6.74
C LYS A 40 -6.02 -8.87 -7.52
N ALA A 41 -5.02 -8.23 -6.90
CA ALA A 41 -3.73 -7.97 -7.52
C ALA A 41 -3.03 -9.26 -7.94
N ALA A 42 -2.98 -10.26 -7.06
CA ALA A 42 -2.43 -11.58 -7.40
C ALA A 42 -3.19 -12.24 -8.56
N LYS A 43 -4.53 -12.20 -8.53
CA LYS A 43 -5.39 -12.78 -9.57
C LYS A 43 -5.23 -12.09 -10.93
N SER A 44 -4.82 -10.82 -10.93
CA SER A 44 -4.55 -10.04 -12.15
C SER A 44 -3.15 -10.26 -12.73
N GLY A 45 -2.36 -11.17 -12.15
CA GLY A 45 -1.06 -11.54 -12.67
C GLY A 45 0.10 -10.69 -12.17
N ALA A 46 -0.06 -9.96 -11.07
CA ALA A 46 1.06 -9.28 -10.44
C ALA A 46 2.04 -10.29 -9.83
N ASP A 47 3.33 -10.04 -9.99
CA ASP A 47 4.40 -10.85 -9.39
C ASP A 47 4.65 -10.49 -7.93
N LEU A 48 4.41 -9.22 -7.59
CA LEU A 48 4.62 -8.65 -6.27
C LEU A 48 3.50 -7.66 -5.93
N ILE A 49 3.29 -7.46 -4.64
CA ILE A 49 2.35 -6.45 -4.14
C ILE A 49 3.11 -5.47 -3.26
N LYS A 50 2.88 -4.19 -3.48
CA LYS A 50 3.40 -3.13 -2.63
C LYS A 50 2.26 -2.52 -1.83
N ILE A 51 2.42 -2.48 -0.51
CA ILE A 51 1.54 -1.78 0.42
C ILE A 51 2.25 -0.54 0.95
N GLN A 52 1.52 0.49 1.27
CA GLN A 52 2.07 1.70 1.84
C GLN A 52 1.87 1.71 3.35
N SER A 53 2.97 1.91 4.09
CA SER A 53 3.02 1.83 5.54
C SER A 53 3.56 3.12 6.11
N TYR A 54 2.72 3.85 6.84
CA TYR A 54 3.09 5.08 7.56
C TYR A 54 2.10 5.32 8.70
N GLU A 55 2.49 6.14 9.63
CA GLU A 55 1.57 6.82 10.55
C GLU A 55 1.38 8.28 10.13
N ALA A 56 0.26 8.89 10.52
CA ALA A 56 -0.02 10.28 10.14
C ALA A 56 1.08 11.25 10.59
N ILE A 57 1.77 10.95 11.70
CA ILE A 57 2.89 11.75 12.20
C ILE A 57 4.12 11.72 11.28
N ASP A 58 4.32 10.65 10.52
CA ASP A 58 5.41 10.53 9.56
C ASP A 58 5.21 11.43 8.33
N MET A 59 3.95 11.78 8.07
CA MET A 59 3.54 12.50 6.87
C MET A 59 3.29 13.98 7.09
N THR A 60 2.84 14.39 8.29
CA THR A 60 2.45 15.76 8.57
C THR A 60 2.33 16.02 10.07
N PHE A 61 2.34 17.30 10.45
CA PHE A 61 2.06 17.74 11.82
C PHE A 61 0.55 17.73 12.12
N LYS A 62 0.21 17.40 13.37
CA LYS A 62 -1.15 17.57 13.86
C LYS A 62 -1.41 19.06 14.14
N SER A 63 -2.03 19.74 13.19
CA SER A 63 -2.30 21.17 13.26
C SER A 63 -3.65 21.51 12.64
N THR A 64 -4.28 22.55 13.19
CA THR A 64 -5.51 23.17 12.66
C THR A 64 -5.21 24.39 11.78
N ASP A 65 -3.94 24.77 11.65
CA ASP A 65 -3.52 25.90 10.80
C ASP A 65 -3.98 25.67 9.35
N LYS A 66 -4.41 26.77 8.70
CA LYS A 66 -4.88 26.77 7.31
C LYS A 66 -3.86 26.19 6.33
N LYS A 67 -2.56 26.27 6.63
CA LYS A 67 -1.48 25.66 5.83
C LYS A 67 -1.59 24.14 5.73
N PHE A 68 -2.23 23.49 6.68
CA PHE A 68 -2.46 22.04 6.70
C PHE A 68 -3.83 21.64 6.17
N ILE A 69 -4.55 22.56 5.54
CA ILE A 69 -5.83 22.29 4.89
C ILE A 69 -5.63 22.29 3.38
N ILE A 70 -6.01 21.20 2.74
CA ILE A 70 -5.94 21.08 1.28
C ILE A 70 -6.94 22.04 0.66
N THR A 71 -6.48 22.93 -0.20
CA THR A 71 -7.32 24.00 -0.76
C THR A 71 -8.09 23.58 -2.00
N LYS A 72 -7.53 22.66 -2.81
CA LYS A 72 -8.07 22.30 -4.14
C LYS A 72 -8.06 20.78 -4.37
N GLY A 73 -8.75 20.34 -5.42
CA GLY A 73 -8.77 18.97 -5.88
C GLY A 73 -9.71 18.06 -5.11
N LEU A 74 -9.60 16.77 -5.36
CA LEU A 74 -10.47 15.71 -4.82
C LEU A 74 -10.53 15.69 -3.28
N TRP A 75 -9.45 16.12 -2.65
CA TRP A 75 -9.30 16.14 -1.19
C TRP A 75 -9.49 17.54 -0.57
N GLY A 76 -9.97 18.50 -1.38
CA GLY A 76 -10.18 19.88 -0.94
C GLY A 76 -10.99 19.98 0.35
N LYS A 77 -10.68 21.01 1.16
CA LYS A 77 -11.25 21.28 2.48
C LYS A 77 -10.93 20.23 3.57
N LYS A 78 -10.07 19.24 3.30
CA LYS A 78 -9.65 18.25 4.30
C LYS A 78 -8.36 18.71 4.97
N ASN A 79 -8.30 18.50 6.27
CA ASN A 79 -7.06 18.64 7.02
C ASN A 79 -6.12 17.48 6.72
N LEU A 80 -4.85 17.74 6.47
CA LEU A 80 -3.84 16.74 6.10
C LEU A 80 -3.70 15.64 7.15
N TRP A 81 -3.64 15.99 8.44
CA TRP A 81 -3.55 15.02 9.52
C TRP A 81 -4.73 14.03 9.50
N ASN A 82 -5.93 14.55 9.40
CA ASN A 82 -7.14 13.72 9.39
C ASN A 82 -7.20 12.83 8.14
N LEU A 83 -6.71 13.33 7.01
CA LEU A 83 -6.61 12.55 5.78
C LEU A 83 -5.64 11.38 5.97
N TYR A 84 -4.40 11.65 6.38
CA TYR A 84 -3.39 10.60 6.58
C TYR A 84 -3.78 9.61 7.67
N LYS A 85 -4.38 10.10 8.77
CA LYS A 85 -4.89 9.22 9.85
C LYS A 85 -5.97 8.25 9.36
N LYS A 86 -6.82 8.70 8.44
CA LYS A 86 -7.86 7.85 7.84
C LYS A 86 -7.29 6.84 6.83
N THR A 87 -6.25 7.24 6.09
CA THR A 87 -5.73 6.44 4.97
C THR A 87 -4.52 5.57 5.33
N GLN A 88 -3.89 5.77 6.49
CA GLN A 88 -2.78 4.94 6.94
C GLN A 88 -3.16 3.46 7.02
N THR A 89 -2.25 2.57 6.63
CA THR A 89 -2.41 1.13 6.79
C THR A 89 -1.99 0.73 8.21
N PRO A 90 -2.89 0.23 9.07
CA PRO A 90 -2.52 -0.18 10.41
C PRO A 90 -1.45 -1.28 10.40
N PHE A 91 -0.36 -1.12 11.14
CA PHE A 91 0.75 -2.08 11.18
C PHE A 91 0.31 -3.50 11.54
N LYS A 92 -0.72 -3.65 12.38
CA LYS A 92 -1.29 -4.95 12.72
C LYS A 92 -1.82 -5.75 11.52
N TRP A 93 -2.15 -5.08 10.39
CA TRP A 93 -2.61 -5.76 9.18
C TRP A 93 -1.47 -6.36 8.35
N HIS A 94 -0.22 -5.93 8.57
CA HIS A 94 0.93 -6.41 7.80
C HIS A 94 1.12 -7.92 7.96
N ARG A 95 1.03 -8.44 9.19
CA ARG A 95 1.13 -9.90 9.43
C ARG A 95 0.11 -10.68 8.62
N GLU A 96 -1.12 -10.19 8.56
CA GLU A 96 -2.18 -10.83 7.77
C GLU A 96 -1.93 -10.73 6.28
N ALA A 97 -1.47 -9.56 5.79
CA ALA A 97 -1.10 -9.36 4.40
C ALA A 97 0.00 -10.34 3.96
N PHE A 98 1.07 -10.46 4.75
CA PHE A 98 2.16 -11.39 4.46
C PHE A 98 1.72 -12.86 4.53
N ASN A 99 0.89 -13.22 5.50
CA ASN A 99 0.35 -14.58 5.59
C ASN A 99 -0.54 -14.92 4.39
N LEU A 100 -1.38 -13.97 3.97
CA LEU A 100 -2.22 -14.13 2.78
C LEU A 100 -1.36 -14.23 1.52
N ALA A 101 -0.41 -13.32 1.32
CA ALA A 101 0.49 -13.33 0.18
C ALA A 101 1.25 -14.67 0.07
N LYS A 102 1.79 -15.16 1.18
CA LYS A 102 2.45 -16.48 1.26
C LYS A 102 1.49 -17.62 0.88
N LYS A 103 0.24 -17.59 1.37
CA LYS A 103 -0.77 -18.61 1.08
C LYS A 103 -1.15 -18.67 -0.40
N ILE A 104 -1.19 -17.53 -1.08
CA ILE A 104 -1.54 -17.42 -2.50
C ILE A 104 -0.31 -17.34 -3.43
N ASN A 105 0.88 -17.51 -2.86
CA ASN A 105 2.17 -17.59 -3.56
C ASN A 105 2.54 -16.31 -4.37
N ILE A 106 2.39 -15.15 -3.76
CA ILE A 106 2.82 -13.86 -4.30
C ILE A 106 3.75 -13.14 -3.32
#